data_ed2e7d819777f22ba8e8ac91a7fd7b01
#
_entry.id   ed2e7d819777f22ba8e8ac91a7fd7b01
#
_cell.length_a   1.000
_cell.length_b   1.000
_cell.length_c   1.000
_cell.angle_alpha   90.00
_cell.angle_beta   90.00
_cell.angle_gamma   90.00
#
_symmetry.space_group_name_H-M   'P 1'
#
loop_
_entity.id
_entity.type
_entity.pdbx_description
1 polymer ?
#
loop_
_entity_poly.entity_id
_entity_poly.type
_entity_poly.pdbx_seq_one_letter_code
_entity_poly.pdbx_strand_id
1 'polypeptide(L)'
;MALHLKRGMDATAIKAADAKVRETVEKILADIDARKDAAVRELSHQFDNWSPPSFKLAVDEIERAIGQVRKRDLDDIKFAQAQVRNFAQKQKETLSDLEVETLPGVVLGHRHIPVNSIGCYVPGGRYPMVASAHMSIVTARVAGVKHIIACAPPFKGGPHPAIVAAMHFGGADEIFVLGGVQAVAAMALGTETICGVDMIVGPGNAYVAEAKRQLFGRVGIDLLAGPTETLIIADETVDGEICATDLLGQAEHGPTSPAVLITNSEKLARETMKEIERLLAILPTADAAGNAWADYGEVIVCDDEAEMVREADRVASEHVQVMTRDPDYFLNNIKNYGSLFLGPRTNVAYGDKVIGTNHTLPTKKAARYTGGLWVGKFLKTCTYQKVLTDEASAMIGEYCSRLCMLEGFVAHAEQANVRVRRYGGRNVPYAQAAE
;
A
#
# COMPACT_ATOMS: atom_id res chain seq x y z
N MET A 1 13.96 -31.18 2.83
CA MET A 1 14.03 -30.24 1.65
C MET A 1 12.66 -30.21 1.01
N ALA A 2 12.11 -29.02 0.85
CA ALA A 2 10.72 -28.86 0.37
C ALA A 2 10.51 -29.49 -1.04
N LEU A 3 9.46 -30.25 -1.19
CA LEU A 3 9.05 -30.91 -2.43
C LEU A 3 8.06 -30.01 -3.19
N HIS A 4 8.44 -29.57 -4.39
CA HIS A 4 7.52 -28.82 -5.25
C HIS A 4 6.72 -29.76 -6.16
N LEU A 5 5.45 -29.94 -5.88
CA LEU A 5 4.51 -30.69 -6.75
C LEU A 5 4.08 -29.87 -7.96
N LYS A 6 4.07 -28.54 -7.86
CA LYS A 6 3.82 -27.60 -8.96
C LYS A 6 4.73 -26.39 -8.81
N ARG A 7 5.21 -25.83 -9.92
CA ARG A 7 6.00 -24.60 -9.98
C ARG A 7 5.35 -23.59 -10.92
N GLY A 8 5.49 -22.31 -10.57
CA GLY A 8 5.07 -21.22 -11.42
C GLY A 8 6.07 -20.91 -12.56
N MET A 9 5.74 -19.88 -13.33
CA MET A 9 6.49 -19.40 -14.50
C MET A 9 7.90 -18.91 -14.14
N ASP A 10 8.84 -19.01 -15.08
CA ASP A 10 10.22 -18.54 -14.88
C ASP A 10 10.32 -17.00 -14.80
N ALA A 11 11.21 -16.53 -13.91
CA ALA A 11 11.46 -15.11 -13.63
C ALA A 11 11.92 -14.29 -14.87
N THR A 12 12.43 -14.93 -15.91
CA THR A 12 12.93 -14.23 -17.11
C THR A 12 11.81 -13.63 -17.95
N ALA A 13 10.68 -14.35 -18.10
CA ALA A 13 9.51 -13.87 -18.83
C ALA A 13 8.84 -12.67 -18.13
N ILE A 14 8.83 -12.67 -16.78
CA ILE A 14 8.29 -11.59 -15.98
C ILE A 14 9.09 -10.28 -16.17
N LYS A 15 10.41 -10.36 -16.22
CA LYS A 15 11.30 -9.18 -16.41
C LYS A 15 11.08 -8.48 -17.76
N ALA A 16 10.82 -9.24 -18.83
CA ALA A 16 10.58 -8.66 -20.16
C ALA A 16 9.26 -7.88 -20.20
N ALA A 17 8.20 -8.40 -19.58
CA ALA A 17 6.92 -7.73 -19.46
C ALA A 17 7.02 -6.43 -18.65
N ASP A 18 7.75 -6.44 -17.53
CA ASP A 18 7.97 -5.27 -16.68
C ASP A 18 8.73 -4.14 -17.42
N ALA A 19 9.67 -4.44 -18.31
CA ALA A 19 10.39 -3.44 -19.11
C ALA A 19 9.46 -2.66 -20.05
N LYS A 20 8.54 -3.35 -20.73
CA LYS A 20 7.55 -2.72 -21.62
C LYS A 20 6.58 -1.82 -20.86
N VAL A 21 6.13 -2.25 -19.68
CA VAL A 21 5.27 -1.45 -18.81
C VAL A 21 5.99 -0.16 -18.40
N ARG A 22 7.26 -0.25 -18.00
CA ARG A 22 8.09 0.90 -17.61
C ARG A 22 8.17 1.95 -18.69
N GLU A 23 8.55 1.56 -19.91
CA GLU A 23 8.69 2.48 -21.04
C GLU A 23 7.36 3.16 -21.40
N THR A 24 6.27 2.40 -21.37
CA THR A 24 4.93 2.94 -21.65
C THR A 24 4.54 3.99 -20.63
N VAL A 25 4.75 3.72 -19.35
CA VAL A 25 4.40 4.65 -18.26
C VAL A 25 5.25 5.90 -18.33
N GLU A 26 6.55 5.78 -18.57
CA GLU A 26 7.47 6.94 -18.71
C GLU A 26 6.98 7.92 -19.79
N LYS A 27 6.58 7.40 -20.96
CA LYS A 27 6.03 8.22 -22.04
C LYS A 27 4.75 8.95 -21.64
N ILE A 28 3.84 8.24 -20.95
CA ILE A 28 2.57 8.83 -20.50
C ILE A 28 2.83 9.93 -19.45
N LEU A 29 3.72 9.68 -18.47
CA LEU A 29 4.05 10.67 -17.45
C LEU A 29 4.69 11.93 -18.06
N ALA A 30 5.62 11.77 -19.00
CA ALA A 30 6.26 12.89 -19.70
C ALA A 30 5.25 13.72 -20.51
N ASP A 31 4.32 13.06 -21.19
CA ASP A 31 3.27 13.71 -21.96
C ASP A 31 2.32 14.51 -21.08
N ILE A 32 1.86 13.95 -19.97
CA ILE A 32 0.98 14.64 -19.01
C ILE A 32 1.72 15.81 -18.33
N ASP A 33 2.99 15.65 -18.00
CA ASP A 33 3.76 16.76 -17.40
C ASP A 33 3.88 17.94 -18.35
N ALA A 34 4.02 17.69 -19.64
CA ALA A 34 4.15 18.71 -20.68
C ALA A 34 2.81 19.34 -21.09
N ARG A 35 1.76 18.54 -21.33
CA ARG A 35 0.49 18.98 -21.94
C ARG A 35 -0.71 19.00 -20.99
N LYS A 36 -0.54 18.59 -19.73
CA LYS A 36 -1.53 18.66 -18.64
C LYS A 36 -2.90 18.07 -19.03
N ASP A 37 -4.00 18.85 -18.85
CA ASP A 37 -5.36 18.37 -19.14
C ASP A 37 -5.57 17.91 -20.58
N ALA A 38 -4.85 18.47 -21.55
CA ALA A 38 -4.95 18.05 -22.94
C ALA A 38 -4.50 16.58 -23.11
N ALA A 39 -3.35 16.20 -22.52
CA ALA A 39 -2.87 14.83 -22.53
C ALA A 39 -3.80 13.90 -21.76
N VAL A 40 -4.28 14.31 -20.57
CA VAL A 40 -5.22 13.54 -19.76
C VAL A 40 -6.48 13.21 -20.54
N ARG A 41 -7.05 14.18 -21.28
CA ARG A 41 -8.26 13.97 -22.08
C ARG A 41 -8.04 13.01 -23.24
N GLU A 42 -6.93 13.14 -23.96
CA GLU A 42 -6.58 12.22 -25.06
C GLU A 42 -6.40 10.80 -24.56
N LEU A 43 -5.65 10.61 -23.48
CA LEU A 43 -5.41 9.28 -22.89
C LEU A 43 -6.68 8.65 -22.32
N SER A 44 -7.54 9.45 -21.67
CA SER A 44 -8.83 8.99 -21.17
C SER A 44 -9.76 8.56 -22.32
N HIS A 45 -9.79 9.33 -23.42
CA HIS A 45 -10.52 8.93 -24.60
C HIS A 45 -9.95 7.63 -25.21
N GLN A 46 -8.62 7.55 -25.34
CA GLN A 46 -7.93 6.40 -25.95
C GLN A 46 -8.12 5.11 -25.17
N PHE A 47 -7.95 5.15 -23.84
CA PHE A 47 -7.93 3.95 -23.02
C PHE A 47 -9.29 3.57 -22.44
N ASP A 48 -10.10 4.55 -22.11
CA ASP A 48 -11.37 4.36 -21.41
C ASP A 48 -12.60 4.72 -22.28
N ASN A 49 -12.39 5.23 -23.52
CA ASN A 49 -13.43 5.82 -24.37
C ASN A 49 -14.29 6.83 -23.59
N TRP A 50 -13.62 7.66 -22.76
CA TRP A 50 -14.25 8.56 -21.83
C TRP A 50 -13.75 9.99 -22.00
N SER A 51 -14.66 10.93 -22.35
CA SER A 51 -14.31 12.33 -22.60
C SER A 51 -15.43 13.27 -22.16
N PRO A 52 -15.72 13.33 -20.84
CA PRO A 52 -16.78 14.21 -20.32
C PRO A 52 -16.35 15.67 -20.36
N PRO A 53 -17.30 16.62 -20.24
CA PRO A 53 -16.96 18.04 -20.07
C PRO A 53 -16.05 18.30 -18.86
N SER A 54 -16.29 17.61 -17.75
CA SER A 54 -15.47 17.60 -16.53
C SER A 54 -15.28 16.18 -16.03
N PHE A 55 -14.06 15.84 -15.61
CA PHE A 55 -13.79 14.59 -14.89
C PHE A 55 -14.24 14.67 -13.44
N LYS A 56 -14.30 15.87 -12.85
CA LYS A 56 -14.80 16.11 -11.50
C LYS A 56 -16.31 16.03 -11.48
N LEU A 57 -16.84 15.22 -10.57
CA LEU A 57 -18.28 15.13 -10.33
C LEU A 57 -18.77 16.33 -9.52
N ALA A 58 -19.87 16.95 -9.98
CA ALA A 58 -20.60 17.92 -9.21
C ALA A 58 -21.41 17.26 -8.08
N VAL A 59 -21.82 18.03 -7.09
CA VAL A 59 -22.55 17.53 -5.93
C VAL A 59 -23.83 16.80 -6.33
N ASP A 60 -24.59 17.36 -7.26
CA ASP A 60 -25.82 16.75 -7.78
C ASP A 60 -25.59 15.45 -8.57
N GLU A 61 -24.41 15.32 -9.23
CA GLU A 61 -24.01 14.08 -9.90
C GLU A 61 -23.67 12.98 -8.88
N ILE A 62 -23.00 13.35 -7.78
CA ILE A 62 -22.71 12.46 -6.66
C ILE A 62 -24.02 11.98 -6.02
N GLU A 63 -24.93 12.88 -5.72
CA GLU A 63 -26.24 12.54 -5.14
C GLU A 63 -27.08 11.63 -6.05
N ARG A 64 -27.10 11.92 -7.36
CA ARG A 64 -27.76 11.05 -8.36
C ARG A 64 -27.14 9.64 -8.41
N ALA A 65 -25.81 9.55 -8.34
CA ALA A 65 -25.14 8.26 -8.31
C ALA A 65 -25.49 7.48 -7.04
N ILE A 66 -25.47 8.12 -5.87
CA ILE A 66 -25.84 7.51 -4.59
C ILE A 66 -27.30 7.02 -4.64
N GLY A 67 -28.21 7.81 -5.21
CA GLY A 67 -29.63 7.45 -5.36
C GLY A 67 -29.90 6.21 -6.22
N GLN A 68 -28.95 5.78 -7.04
CA GLN A 68 -29.03 4.54 -7.85
C GLN A 68 -28.62 3.29 -7.08
N VAL A 69 -27.95 3.43 -5.91
CA VAL A 69 -27.48 2.30 -5.11
C VAL A 69 -28.60 1.82 -4.20
N ARG A 70 -28.83 0.50 -4.18
CA ARG A 70 -29.85 -0.07 -3.28
C ARG A 70 -29.51 0.25 -1.83
N LYS A 71 -30.54 0.48 -1.03
CA LYS A 71 -30.37 0.81 0.41
C LYS A 71 -29.50 -0.20 1.15
N ARG A 72 -29.71 -1.51 0.90
CA ARG A 72 -28.90 -2.57 1.51
C ARG A 72 -27.42 -2.43 1.19
N ASP A 73 -27.08 -2.17 -0.08
CA ASP A 73 -25.69 -2.03 -0.52
C ASP A 73 -25.03 -0.78 0.11
N LEU A 74 -25.79 0.30 0.30
CA LEU A 74 -25.33 1.48 1.06
C LEU A 74 -25.09 1.17 2.54
N ASP A 75 -25.95 0.37 3.16
CA ASP A 75 -25.80 -0.05 4.55
C ASP A 75 -24.57 -0.96 4.70
N ASP A 76 -24.31 -1.88 3.76
CA ASP A 76 -23.12 -2.74 3.71
C ASP A 76 -21.81 -1.91 3.53
N ILE A 77 -21.83 -0.90 2.65
CA ILE A 77 -20.71 0.05 2.49
C ILE A 77 -20.41 0.77 3.81
N LYS A 78 -21.44 1.29 4.47
CA LYS A 78 -21.29 2.01 5.75
C LYS A 78 -20.78 1.08 6.85
N PHE A 79 -21.26 -0.17 6.90
CA PHE A 79 -20.78 -1.17 7.83
C PHE A 79 -19.27 -1.42 7.64
N ALA A 80 -18.83 -1.70 6.40
CA ALA A 80 -17.44 -1.93 6.10
C ALA A 80 -16.56 -0.72 6.47
N GLN A 81 -17.01 0.51 6.13
CA GLN A 81 -16.29 1.73 6.50
C GLN A 81 -16.19 1.95 8.02
N ALA A 82 -17.21 1.55 8.77
CA ALA A 82 -17.17 1.61 10.23
C ALA A 82 -16.10 0.68 10.81
N GLN A 83 -15.94 -0.55 10.25
CA GLN A 83 -14.90 -1.48 10.69
C GLN A 83 -13.50 -0.95 10.37
N VAL A 84 -13.27 -0.46 9.13
CA VAL A 84 -12.00 0.14 8.74
C VAL A 84 -11.66 1.35 9.61
N ARG A 85 -12.63 2.23 9.86
CA ARG A 85 -12.47 3.40 10.72
C ARG A 85 -12.10 3.02 12.15
N ASN A 86 -12.82 2.05 12.73
CA ASN A 86 -12.58 1.58 14.08
C ASN A 86 -11.16 1.02 14.22
N PHE A 87 -10.73 0.14 13.32
CA PHE A 87 -9.39 -0.43 13.39
C PHE A 87 -8.30 0.63 13.16
N ALA A 88 -8.45 1.51 12.17
CA ALA A 88 -7.53 2.61 11.95
C ALA A 88 -7.43 3.55 13.16
N GLN A 89 -8.56 3.81 13.85
CA GLN A 89 -8.56 4.59 15.09
C GLN A 89 -7.76 3.91 16.20
N LYS A 90 -7.94 2.57 16.37
CA LYS A 90 -7.16 1.80 17.35
C LYS A 90 -5.66 1.79 17.02
N GLN A 91 -5.30 1.69 15.75
CA GLN A 91 -3.91 1.84 15.31
C GLN A 91 -3.36 3.24 15.64
N LYS A 92 -4.14 4.30 15.40
CA LYS A 92 -3.72 5.67 15.71
C LYS A 92 -3.50 5.89 17.20
N GLU A 93 -4.31 5.28 18.06
CA GLU A 93 -4.18 5.35 19.52
C GLU A 93 -2.86 4.76 20.04
N THR A 94 -2.18 3.93 19.25
CA THR A 94 -0.84 3.41 19.60
C THR A 94 0.30 4.36 19.27
N LEU A 95 0.02 5.45 18.56
CA LEU A 95 1.00 6.45 18.14
C LEU A 95 0.92 7.66 19.07
N SER A 96 2.00 7.96 19.75
CA SER A 96 2.10 9.11 20.65
C SER A 96 3.27 10.00 20.25
N ASP A 97 3.10 11.31 20.42
CA ASP A 97 4.22 12.24 20.37
C ASP A 97 5.17 11.94 21.52
N LEU A 98 6.47 12.12 21.29
CA LEU A 98 7.51 11.95 22.29
C LEU A 98 8.16 13.28 22.59
N GLU A 99 8.36 13.58 23.86
CA GLU A 99 9.28 14.60 24.34
C GLU A 99 10.04 14.06 25.55
N VAL A 100 11.36 14.07 25.50
CA VAL A 100 12.23 13.48 26.52
C VAL A 100 13.52 14.29 26.68
N GLU A 101 13.92 14.53 27.93
CA GLU A 101 15.23 15.05 28.24
C GLU A 101 16.26 13.91 28.20
N THR A 102 17.18 13.95 27.21
CA THR A 102 18.20 12.92 26.98
C THR A 102 19.54 13.20 27.62
N LEU A 103 19.84 14.47 27.85
CA LEU A 103 20.95 14.98 28.63
C LEU A 103 20.45 16.19 29.43
N PRO A 104 21.06 16.55 30.58
CA PRO A 104 20.66 17.72 31.34
C PRO A 104 20.57 18.97 30.45
N GLY A 105 19.39 19.58 30.36
CA GLY A 105 19.13 20.74 29.52
C GLY A 105 18.96 20.44 28.00
N VAL A 106 18.97 19.18 27.56
CA VAL A 106 18.76 18.80 26.16
C VAL A 106 17.50 17.98 26.02
N VAL A 107 16.50 18.52 25.35
CA VAL A 107 15.20 17.87 25.09
C VAL A 107 15.10 17.52 23.64
N LEU A 108 14.81 16.24 23.35
CA LEU A 108 14.51 15.72 22.04
C LEU A 108 13.05 15.31 21.97
N GLY A 109 12.45 15.43 20.79
CA GLY A 109 11.09 14.97 20.59
C GLY A 109 10.77 14.62 19.16
N HIS A 110 9.62 14.00 18.97
CA HIS A 110 9.00 13.87 17.65
C HIS A 110 7.49 14.07 17.73
N ARG A 111 6.92 14.42 16.58
CA ARG A 111 5.48 14.56 16.40
C ARG A 111 5.02 13.79 15.17
N HIS A 112 3.82 13.24 15.26
CA HIS A 112 3.14 12.61 14.13
C HIS A 112 2.26 13.64 13.42
N ILE A 113 2.71 14.10 12.26
CA ILE A 113 2.04 15.17 11.48
C ILE A 113 1.43 14.57 10.22
N PRO A 114 0.11 14.66 10.01
CA PRO A 114 -0.51 14.19 8.78
C PRO A 114 0.08 14.86 7.54
N VAL A 115 0.15 14.13 6.42
CA VAL A 115 0.38 14.75 5.10
C VAL A 115 -0.78 15.70 4.79
N ASN A 116 -0.54 16.77 4.03
CA ASN A 116 -1.57 17.80 3.82
C ASN A 116 -2.66 17.32 2.87
N SER A 117 -2.27 16.65 1.77
CA SER A 117 -3.16 16.24 0.70
C SER A 117 -2.79 14.87 0.14
N ILE A 118 -3.79 14.09 -0.25
CA ILE A 118 -3.59 12.78 -0.89
C ILE A 118 -4.50 12.60 -2.09
N GLY A 119 -4.02 11.82 -3.06
CA GLY A 119 -4.79 11.31 -4.18
C GLY A 119 -5.05 9.81 -4.00
N CYS A 120 -6.32 9.44 -3.85
CA CYS A 120 -6.75 8.05 -3.72
C CYS A 120 -7.13 7.49 -5.08
N TYR A 121 -6.38 6.50 -5.56
CA TYR A 121 -6.76 5.73 -6.73
C TYR A 121 -7.63 4.55 -6.34
N VAL A 122 -8.87 4.52 -6.78
CA VAL A 122 -9.83 3.44 -6.56
C VAL A 122 -9.93 2.62 -7.86
N PRO A 123 -9.44 1.36 -7.88
CA PRO A 123 -9.46 0.57 -9.09
C PRO A 123 -10.86 0.27 -9.58
N GLY A 124 -10.98 0.14 -10.91
CA GLY A 124 -12.17 -0.27 -11.62
C GLY A 124 -11.78 -1.11 -12.83
N GLY A 125 -12.64 -1.23 -13.81
CA GLY A 125 -12.38 -1.98 -15.02
C GLY A 125 -13.04 -3.35 -14.96
N ARG A 126 -12.30 -4.44 -14.70
CA ARG A 126 -12.90 -5.79 -14.63
C ARG A 126 -13.94 -5.86 -13.49
N TYR A 127 -13.59 -5.37 -12.30
CA TYR A 127 -14.46 -5.34 -11.13
C TYR A 127 -14.50 -3.93 -10.52
N PRO A 128 -15.67 -3.45 -10.08
CA PRO A 128 -15.79 -2.20 -9.33
C PRO A 128 -15.27 -2.41 -7.89
N MET A 129 -14.07 -1.92 -7.60
CA MET A 129 -13.38 -2.16 -6.33
C MET A 129 -13.86 -1.18 -5.23
N VAL A 130 -15.13 -1.32 -4.85
CA VAL A 130 -15.79 -0.46 -3.84
C VAL A 130 -15.01 -0.39 -2.53
N ALA A 131 -14.48 -1.53 -2.06
CA ALA A 131 -13.74 -1.61 -0.82
C ALA A 131 -12.42 -0.80 -0.83
N SER A 132 -11.78 -0.62 -1.99
CA SER A 132 -10.54 0.19 -2.08
C SER A 132 -10.75 1.65 -1.70
N ALA A 133 -11.97 2.20 -1.87
CA ALA A 133 -12.33 3.52 -1.37
C ALA A 133 -12.31 3.57 0.17
N HIS A 134 -12.76 2.50 0.84
CA HIS A 134 -12.74 2.44 2.31
C HIS A 134 -11.31 2.43 2.82
N MET A 135 -10.47 1.60 2.22
CA MET A 135 -9.10 1.36 2.66
C MET A 135 -8.21 2.60 2.57
N SER A 136 -8.35 3.38 1.52
CA SER A 136 -7.56 4.59 1.32
C SER A 136 -8.16 5.82 2.00
N ILE A 137 -9.42 6.16 1.70
CA ILE A 137 -10.04 7.42 2.10
C ILE A 137 -10.35 7.44 3.61
N VAL A 138 -10.98 6.38 4.14
CA VAL A 138 -11.34 6.33 5.56
C VAL A 138 -10.11 6.32 6.44
N THR A 139 -9.09 5.54 6.08
CA THR A 139 -7.83 5.47 6.84
C THR A 139 -7.11 6.83 6.87
N ALA A 140 -7.08 7.53 5.73
CA ALA A 140 -6.50 8.87 5.63
C ALA A 140 -7.26 9.90 6.47
N ARG A 141 -8.60 9.86 6.48
CA ARG A 141 -9.41 10.73 7.36
C ARG A 141 -9.14 10.50 8.83
N VAL A 142 -9.00 9.24 9.25
CA VAL A 142 -8.62 8.89 10.64
C VAL A 142 -7.23 9.43 10.97
N ALA A 143 -6.27 9.35 10.05
CA ALA A 143 -4.95 9.94 10.24
C ALA A 143 -5.00 11.47 10.44
N GLY A 144 -5.99 12.14 9.88
CA GLY A 144 -6.17 13.59 9.96
C GLY A 144 -5.77 14.34 8.69
N VAL A 145 -5.67 13.66 7.55
CA VAL A 145 -5.44 14.29 6.24
C VAL A 145 -6.61 15.23 5.93
N LYS A 146 -6.27 16.46 5.56
CA LYS A 146 -7.27 17.52 5.38
C LYS A 146 -7.90 17.53 3.99
N HIS A 147 -7.11 17.24 2.95
CA HIS A 147 -7.57 17.27 1.57
C HIS A 147 -7.37 15.92 0.89
N ILE A 148 -8.46 15.30 0.43
CA ILE A 148 -8.50 13.98 -0.18
C ILE A 148 -9.18 14.05 -1.54
N ILE A 149 -8.42 13.83 -2.60
CA ILE A 149 -8.94 13.63 -3.95
C ILE A 149 -9.11 12.12 -4.18
N ALA A 150 -10.21 11.69 -4.77
CA ALA A 150 -10.45 10.31 -5.15
C ALA A 150 -10.73 10.19 -6.66
N CYS A 151 -10.02 9.28 -7.34
CA CYS A 151 -10.21 8.97 -8.74
C CYS A 151 -10.59 7.50 -8.92
N ALA A 152 -11.59 7.25 -9.77
CA ALA A 152 -11.95 5.91 -10.24
C ALA A 152 -12.22 5.93 -11.75
N PRO A 153 -11.87 4.85 -12.49
CA PRO A 153 -12.16 4.78 -13.93
C PRO A 153 -13.67 4.78 -14.20
N PRO A 154 -14.08 5.21 -15.40
CA PRO A 154 -15.46 5.08 -15.83
C PRO A 154 -15.87 3.62 -15.91
N PHE A 155 -17.14 3.36 -15.68
CA PHE A 155 -17.76 2.05 -15.81
C PHE A 155 -18.96 2.17 -16.77
N LYS A 156 -18.90 1.44 -17.88
CA LYS A 156 -19.97 1.47 -18.93
C LYS A 156 -20.34 2.89 -19.38
N GLY A 157 -19.33 3.75 -19.53
CA GLY A 157 -19.51 5.11 -20.04
C GLY A 157 -19.96 6.14 -19.00
N GLY A 158 -19.77 5.89 -17.71
CA GLY A 158 -20.10 6.82 -16.64
C GLY A 158 -19.48 6.47 -15.30
N PRO A 159 -19.80 7.21 -14.22
CA PRO A 159 -19.35 6.85 -12.87
C PRO A 159 -20.06 5.59 -12.38
N HIS A 160 -19.35 4.70 -11.69
CA HIS A 160 -19.96 3.54 -11.03
C HIS A 160 -20.66 3.99 -9.72
N PRO A 161 -22.00 3.85 -9.58
CA PRO A 161 -22.74 4.42 -8.45
C PRO A 161 -22.22 4.01 -7.07
N ALA A 162 -21.94 2.71 -6.86
CA ALA A 162 -21.45 2.22 -5.57
C ALA A 162 -20.01 2.69 -5.24
N ILE A 163 -19.14 2.88 -6.25
CA ILE A 163 -17.81 3.46 -6.04
C ILE A 163 -17.92 4.92 -5.62
N VAL A 164 -18.77 5.69 -6.31
CA VAL A 164 -19.03 7.11 -5.96
C VAL A 164 -19.58 7.21 -4.54
N ALA A 165 -20.56 6.38 -4.18
CA ALA A 165 -21.11 6.33 -2.83
C ALA A 165 -20.03 6.02 -1.78
N ALA A 166 -19.16 5.03 -2.06
CA ALA A 166 -18.09 4.65 -1.15
C ALA A 166 -17.02 5.75 -0.99
N MET A 167 -16.65 6.44 -2.06
CA MET A 167 -15.72 7.58 -2.00
C MET A 167 -16.32 8.75 -1.21
N HIS A 168 -17.59 9.07 -1.46
CA HIS A 168 -18.31 10.14 -0.77
C HIS A 168 -18.45 9.85 0.73
N PHE A 169 -18.99 8.68 1.13
CA PHE A 169 -19.17 8.31 2.54
C PHE A 169 -17.83 8.06 3.26
N GLY A 170 -16.78 7.69 2.52
CA GLY A 170 -15.42 7.61 3.03
C GLY A 170 -14.86 8.97 3.45
N GLY A 171 -15.37 10.04 2.82
CA GLY A 171 -15.01 11.43 3.11
C GLY A 171 -14.03 12.02 2.08
N ALA A 172 -14.07 11.63 0.80
CA ALA A 172 -13.35 12.33 -0.25
C ALA A 172 -13.90 13.77 -0.41
N ASP A 173 -13.01 14.75 -0.54
CA ASP A 173 -13.39 16.16 -0.78
C ASP A 173 -13.72 16.39 -2.23
N GLU A 174 -13.01 15.69 -3.14
CA GLU A 174 -13.21 15.78 -4.57
C GLU A 174 -13.22 14.37 -5.18
N ILE A 175 -14.17 14.13 -6.06
CA ILE A 175 -14.35 12.85 -6.75
C ILE A 175 -14.23 13.07 -8.25
N PHE A 176 -13.34 12.30 -8.89
CA PHE A 176 -13.09 12.34 -10.32
C PHE A 176 -13.36 10.98 -10.95
N VAL A 177 -14.02 10.99 -12.12
CA VAL A 177 -14.18 9.80 -12.96
C VAL A 177 -13.05 9.78 -13.98
N LEU A 178 -11.94 9.21 -13.58
CA LEU A 178 -10.70 9.13 -14.34
C LEU A 178 -9.90 7.92 -13.89
N GLY A 179 -9.43 7.10 -14.81
CA GLY A 179 -8.73 5.85 -14.53
C GLY A 179 -7.25 5.86 -14.95
N GLY A 180 -6.58 4.73 -14.72
CA GLY A 180 -5.27 4.43 -15.26
C GLY A 180 -4.11 5.30 -14.81
N VAL A 181 -3.04 5.28 -15.59
CA VAL A 181 -1.83 6.08 -15.35
C VAL A 181 -2.15 7.57 -15.39
N GLN A 182 -3.07 7.98 -16.27
CA GLN A 182 -3.45 9.38 -16.43
C GLN A 182 -4.10 9.96 -15.17
N ALA A 183 -4.87 9.18 -14.41
CA ALA A 183 -5.42 9.60 -13.13
C ALA A 183 -4.31 9.81 -12.07
N VAL A 184 -3.42 8.82 -11.94
CA VAL A 184 -2.29 8.88 -11.01
C VAL A 184 -1.36 10.05 -11.34
N ALA A 185 -1.04 10.23 -12.63
CA ALA A 185 -0.21 11.33 -13.11
C ALA A 185 -0.85 12.69 -12.86
N ALA A 186 -2.15 12.86 -13.19
CA ALA A 186 -2.87 14.11 -12.97
C ALA A 186 -2.89 14.51 -11.48
N MET A 187 -3.16 13.56 -10.59
CA MET A 187 -3.12 13.81 -9.14
C MET A 187 -1.70 14.14 -8.63
N ALA A 188 -0.67 13.49 -9.17
CA ALA A 188 0.71 13.71 -8.72
C ALA A 188 1.36 14.97 -9.28
N LEU A 189 1.14 15.27 -10.56
CA LEU A 189 1.79 16.35 -11.29
C LEU A 189 1.01 17.67 -11.25
N GLY A 190 -0.28 17.58 -10.93
CA GLY A 190 -1.22 18.69 -11.08
C GLY A 190 -1.50 19.04 -12.53
N THR A 191 -2.73 19.42 -12.81
CA THR A 191 -3.20 19.92 -14.10
C THR A 191 -4.01 21.19 -13.88
N GLU A 192 -4.64 21.74 -14.93
CA GLU A 192 -5.50 22.91 -14.81
C GLU A 192 -6.76 22.63 -13.98
N THR A 193 -7.24 21.35 -13.99
CA THR A 193 -8.50 20.97 -13.33
C THR A 193 -8.31 20.07 -12.10
N ILE A 194 -7.13 19.49 -11.90
CA ILE A 194 -6.82 18.60 -10.78
C ILE A 194 -5.62 19.17 -10.02
N CYS A 195 -5.83 19.57 -8.77
CA CYS A 195 -4.74 20.04 -7.91
C CYS A 195 -3.76 18.91 -7.61
N GLY A 196 -2.46 19.21 -7.69
CA GLY A 196 -1.42 18.27 -7.29
C GLY A 196 -1.49 17.94 -5.79
N VAL A 197 -1.20 16.70 -5.43
CA VAL A 197 -1.22 16.20 -4.04
C VAL A 197 0.18 15.82 -3.54
N ASP A 198 0.33 15.71 -2.23
CA ASP A 198 1.61 15.34 -1.61
C ASP A 198 1.88 13.83 -1.65
N MET A 199 0.84 12.99 -1.75
CA MET A 199 0.97 11.54 -1.71
C MET A 199 -0.12 10.85 -2.54
N ILE A 200 0.26 9.79 -3.26
CA ILE A 200 -0.66 8.92 -4.02
C ILE A 200 -0.84 7.60 -3.28
N VAL A 201 -2.08 7.17 -3.12
CA VAL A 201 -2.43 5.93 -2.43
C VAL A 201 -3.44 5.10 -3.23
N GLY A 202 -3.44 3.81 -2.98
CA GLY A 202 -4.35 2.84 -3.59
C GLY A 202 -3.64 1.81 -4.46
N PRO A 203 -4.22 0.60 -4.56
CA PRO A 203 -3.73 -0.47 -5.40
C PRO A 203 -4.10 -0.25 -6.87
N GLY A 204 -3.45 -0.98 -7.77
CA GLY A 204 -3.80 -0.93 -9.17
C GLY A 204 -3.09 -2.01 -9.99
N ASN A 205 -3.34 -2.02 -11.30
CA ASN A 205 -2.64 -2.92 -12.20
C ASN A 205 -1.14 -2.57 -12.32
N ALA A 206 -0.39 -3.35 -13.09
CA ALA A 206 1.05 -3.16 -13.27
C ALA A 206 1.43 -1.75 -13.75
N TYR A 207 0.60 -1.11 -14.58
CA TYR A 207 0.84 0.25 -15.08
C TYR A 207 0.66 1.31 -13.99
N VAL A 208 -0.39 1.18 -13.16
CA VAL A 208 -0.64 2.07 -12.02
C VAL A 208 0.46 1.93 -10.97
N ALA A 209 0.85 0.70 -10.65
CA ALA A 209 1.96 0.43 -9.73
C ALA A 209 3.29 1.03 -10.24
N GLU A 210 3.57 0.89 -11.54
CA GLU A 210 4.75 1.47 -12.17
C GLU A 210 4.71 3.01 -12.21
N ALA A 211 3.54 3.61 -12.44
CA ALA A 211 3.38 5.06 -12.38
C ALA A 211 3.70 5.60 -10.97
N LYS A 212 3.19 4.94 -9.92
CA LYS A 212 3.53 5.29 -8.54
C LYS A 212 5.04 5.16 -8.28
N ARG A 213 5.67 4.09 -8.79
CA ARG A 213 7.11 3.87 -8.66
C ARG A 213 7.94 4.99 -9.29
N GLN A 214 7.56 5.45 -10.50
CA GLN A 214 8.28 6.52 -11.21
C GLN A 214 8.04 7.90 -10.59
N LEU A 215 6.89 8.13 -9.99
CA LEU A 215 6.53 9.38 -9.33
C LEU A 215 7.03 9.49 -7.89
N PHE A 216 7.46 8.36 -7.29
CA PHE A 216 8.03 8.36 -5.93
C PHE A 216 9.26 9.26 -5.86
N GLY A 217 9.30 10.13 -4.88
CA GLY A 217 10.30 11.17 -4.71
C GLY A 217 9.80 12.55 -5.15
N ARG A 218 8.95 12.63 -6.20
CA ARG A 218 8.21 13.84 -6.52
C ARG A 218 6.97 13.97 -5.61
N VAL A 219 6.28 12.86 -5.37
CA VAL A 219 5.21 12.70 -4.38
C VAL A 219 5.48 11.48 -3.52
N GLY A 220 4.89 11.40 -2.33
CA GLY A 220 4.88 10.19 -1.53
C GLY A 220 4.00 9.12 -2.17
N ILE A 221 4.26 7.84 -1.82
CA ILE A 221 3.36 6.73 -2.13
C ILE A 221 3.12 5.89 -0.87
N ASP A 222 1.99 5.18 -0.83
CA ASP A 222 1.69 4.24 0.24
C ASP A 222 2.67 3.05 0.23
N LEU A 223 2.65 2.31 -0.87
CA LEU A 223 3.48 1.13 -1.15
C LEU A 223 3.33 0.73 -2.63
N LEU A 224 4.11 -0.26 -3.06
CA LEU A 224 3.97 -0.85 -4.39
C LEU A 224 3.00 -2.03 -4.31
N ALA A 225 1.75 -1.82 -4.71
CA ALA A 225 0.70 -2.82 -4.80
C ALA A 225 0.37 -3.07 -6.28
N GLY A 226 0.86 -4.17 -6.81
CA GLY A 226 0.61 -4.66 -8.17
C GLY A 226 -0.42 -5.79 -8.19
N PRO A 227 -0.27 -6.79 -9.09
CA PRO A 227 -1.14 -7.95 -9.14
C PRO A 227 -1.19 -8.68 -7.79
N THR A 228 -2.40 -9.09 -7.38
CA THR A 228 -2.67 -9.78 -6.11
C THR A 228 -1.90 -11.09 -6.01
N GLU A 229 -1.32 -11.32 -4.83
CA GLU A 229 -0.58 -12.55 -4.47
C GLU A 229 -1.23 -13.19 -3.25
N THR A 230 -1.38 -14.51 -3.24
CA THR A 230 -1.87 -15.24 -2.07
C THR A 230 -1.00 -16.45 -1.75
N LEU A 231 -0.82 -16.67 -0.45
CA LEU A 231 -0.16 -17.83 0.11
C LEU A 231 -1.07 -18.47 1.14
N ILE A 232 -1.35 -19.76 1.00
CA ILE A 232 -2.02 -20.56 2.01
C ILE A 232 -0.99 -21.47 2.68
N ILE A 233 -0.97 -21.45 3.99
CA ILE A 233 -0.24 -22.38 4.85
C ILE A 233 -1.28 -23.25 5.53
N ALA A 234 -1.26 -24.56 5.29
CA ALA A 234 -2.28 -25.46 5.80
C ALA A 234 -1.70 -26.81 6.19
N ASP A 235 -2.32 -27.46 7.18
CA ASP A 235 -2.05 -28.83 7.59
C ASP A 235 -3.32 -29.71 7.40
N GLU A 236 -3.26 -30.96 7.83
CA GLU A 236 -4.36 -31.94 7.70
C GLU A 236 -5.62 -31.59 8.54
N THR A 237 -5.64 -30.49 9.28
CA THR A 237 -6.82 -30.06 10.05
C THR A 237 -7.89 -29.39 9.18
N VAL A 238 -7.56 -29.09 7.93
CA VAL A 238 -8.49 -28.61 6.89
C VAL A 238 -8.46 -29.52 5.67
N ASP A 239 -9.41 -29.34 4.78
CA ASP A 239 -9.53 -30.14 3.55
C ASP A 239 -9.07 -29.39 2.29
N GLY A 240 -8.98 -30.14 1.18
CA GLY A 240 -8.56 -29.59 -0.10
C GLY A 240 -9.56 -28.59 -0.70
N GLU A 241 -10.86 -28.70 -0.38
CA GLU A 241 -11.89 -27.81 -0.93
C GLU A 241 -11.73 -26.38 -0.42
N ILE A 242 -11.53 -26.18 0.89
CA ILE A 242 -11.32 -24.83 1.46
C ILE A 242 -10.04 -24.21 0.92
N CYS A 243 -8.94 -24.98 0.85
CA CYS A 243 -7.68 -24.49 0.29
C CYS A 243 -7.82 -24.08 -1.17
N ALA A 244 -8.46 -24.92 -2.01
CA ALA A 244 -8.68 -24.63 -3.41
C ALA A 244 -9.59 -23.43 -3.63
N THR A 245 -10.66 -23.31 -2.85
CA THR A 245 -11.62 -22.19 -2.94
C THR A 245 -10.91 -20.85 -2.61
N ASP A 246 -10.11 -20.81 -1.55
CA ASP A 246 -9.42 -19.59 -1.14
C ASP A 246 -8.29 -19.22 -2.13
N LEU A 247 -7.57 -20.20 -2.70
CA LEU A 247 -6.58 -19.96 -3.75
C LEU A 247 -7.20 -19.36 -5.01
N LEU A 248 -8.28 -19.98 -5.50
CA LEU A 248 -8.96 -19.54 -6.73
C LEU A 248 -9.71 -18.22 -6.54
N GLY A 249 -10.26 -17.97 -5.34
CA GLY A 249 -10.90 -16.71 -5.00
C GLY A 249 -9.97 -15.51 -5.05
N GLN A 250 -8.65 -15.72 -4.87
CA GLN A 250 -7.65 -14.67 -5.08
C GLN A 250 -7.06 -14.67 -6.49
N ALA A 251 -6.92 -15.85 -7.10
CA ALA A 251 -6.43 -15.97 -8.48
C ALA A 251 -7.36 -15.29 -9.52
N GLU A 252 -8.67 -15.13 -9.22
CA GLU A 252 -9.63 -14.45 -10.11
C GLU A 252 -9.36 -12.96 -10.32
N HIS A 253 -8.54 -12.32 -9.48
CA HIS A 253 -8.16 -10.92 -9.65
C HIS A 253 -7.48 -10.64 -10.99
N GLY A 254 -6.75 -11.62 -11.53
CA GLY A 254 -6.15 -11.50 -12.86
C GLY A 254 -5.24 -12.68 -13.24
N PRO A 255 -4.92 -12.83 -14.52
CA PRO A 255 -4.15 -13.97 -15.02
C PRO A 255 -2.68 -14.00 -14.54
N THR A 256 -2.23 -12.95 -13.85
CA THR A 256 -0.86 -12.82 -13.31
C THR A 256 -0.82 -12.86 -11.79
N SER A 257 -1.86 -13.39 -11.13
CA SER A 257 -2.00 -13.45 -9.67
C SER A 257 -1.42 -14.75 -9.11
N PRO A 258 -0.27 -14.74 -8.42
CA PRO A 258 0.28 -15.94 -7.80
C PRO A 258 -0.63 -16.51 -6.72
N ALA A 259 -0.79 -17.84 -6.74
CA ALA A 259 -1.55 -18.60 -5.74
C ALA A 259 -0.70 -19.79 -5.27
N VAL A 260 -0.24 -19.73 -4.02
CA VAL A 260 0.74 -20.68 -3.47
C VAL A 260 0.14 -21.45 -2.31
N LEU A 261 0.28 -22.78 -2.32
CA LEU A 261 0.01 -23.65 -1.17
C LEU A 261 1.33 -24.11 -0.57
N ILE A 262 1.49 -23.94 0.74
CA ILE A 262 2.54 -24.56 1.55
C ILE A 262 1.88 -25.46 2.57
N THR A 263 2.29 -26.73 2.65
CA THR A 263 1.72 -27.71 3.58
C THR A 263 2.76 -28.72 4.01
N ASN A 264 2.56 -29.35 5.17
CA ASN A 264 3.31 -30.52 5.62
C ASN A 264 2.58 -31.85 5.33
N SER A 265 1.46 -31.80 4.58
CA SER A 265 0.68 -32.96 4.18
C SER A 265 0.62 -33.11 2.66
N GLU A 266 1.34 -34.11 2.12
CA GLU A 266 1.27 -34.43 0.68
C GLU A 266 -0.15 -34.82 0.27
N LYS A 267 -0.90 -35.47 1.17
CA LYS A 267 -2.30 -35.81 0.93
C LYS A 267 -3.14 -34.57 0.70
N LEU A 268 -3.06 -33.57 1.58
CA LEU A 268 -3.78 -32.30 1.45
C LEU A 268 -3.38 -31.57 0.15
N ALA A 269 -2.08 -31.56 -0.18
CA ALA A 269 -1.58 -30.94 -1.41
C ALA A 269 -2.24 -31.54 -2.66
N ARG A 270 -2.31 -32.87 -2.76
CA ARG A 270 -2.95 -33.56 -3.89
C ARG A 270 -4.47 -33.39 -3.91
N GLU A 271 -5.13 -33.41 -2.76
CA GLU A 271 -6.55 -33.12 -2.64
C GLU A 271 -6.86 -31.70 -3.11
N THR A 272 -6.09 -30.69 -2.67
CA THR A 272 -6.24 -29.31 -3.11
C THR A 272 -6.09 -29.18 -4.64
N MET A 273 -5.09 -29.80 -5.24
CA MET A 273 -4.91 -29.77 -6.70
C MET A 273 -6.11 -30.36 -7.44
N LYS A 274 -6.67 -31.46 -6.94
CA LYS A 274 -7.87 -32.09 -7.51
C LYS A 274 -9.11 -31.19 -7.37
N GLU A 275 -9.27 -30.55 -6.22
CA GLU A 275 -10.38 -29.60 -5.98
C GLU A 275 -10.27 -28.35 -6.84
N ILE A 276 -9.06 -27.86 -7.12
CA ILE A 276 -8.83 -26.76 -8.06
C ILE A 276 -9.36 -27.14 -9.47
N GLU A 277 -9.03 -28.34 -9.98
CA GLU A 277 -9.54 -28.80 -11.27
C GLU A 277 -11.08 -28.86 -11.29
N ARG A 278 -11.68 -29.39 -10.21
CA ARG A 278 -13.13 -29.45 -10.06
C ARG A 278 -13.78 -28.07 -10.05
N LEU A 279 -13.22 -27.14 -9.28
CA LEU A 279 -13.77 -25.78 -9.13
C LEU A 279 -13.61 -24.97 -10.43
N LEU A 280 -12.50 -25.10 -11.13
CA LEU A 280 -12.30 -24.43 -12.43
C LEU A 280 -13.31 -24.88 -13.50
N ALA A 281 -13.89 -26.10 -13.37
CA ALA A 281 -14.95 -26.56 -14.29
C ALA A 281 -16.30 -25.86 -14.04
N ILE A 282 -16.52 -25.22 -12.89
CA ILE A 282 -17.83 -24.68 -12.50
C ILE A 282 -17.81 -23.18 -12.17
N LEU A 283 -16.64 -22.59 -11.88
CA LEU A 283 -16.54 -21.17 -11.52
C LEU A 283 -16.75 -20.27 -12.75
N PRO A 284 -17.58 -19.21 -12.65
CA PRO A 284 -17.75 -18.24 -13.73
C PRO A 284 -16.46 -17.46 -14.07
N THR A 285 -15.51 -17.40 -13.12
CA THR A 285 -14.22 -16.70 -13.23
C THR A 285 -13.07 -17.60 -13.64
N ALA A 286 -13.37 -18.84 -14.07
CA ALA A 286 -12.40 -19.89 -14.40
C ALA A 286 -11.34 -19.45 -15.42
N ASP A 287 -11.69 -18.62 -16.41
CA ASP A 287 -10.71 -18.13 -17.39
C ASP A 287 -9.58 -17.33 -16.73
N ALA A 288 -9.89 -16.43 -15.80
CA ALA A 288 -8.88 -15.63 -15.11
C ALA A 288 -8.12 -16.46 -14.06
N ALA A 289 -8.86 -17.17 -13.20
CA ALA A 289 -8.29 -17.97 -12.13
C ALA A 289 -7.50 -19.17 -12.67
N GLY A 290 -7.96 -19.80 -13.75
CA GLY A 290 -7.29 -20.92 -14.41
C GLY A 290 -5.96 -20.52 -15.04
N ASN A 291 -5.91 -19.41 -15.76
CA ASN A 291 -4.66 -18.88 -16.31
C ASN A 291 -3.66 -18.51 -15.19
N ALA A 292 -4.13 -17.84 -14.15
CA ALA A 292 -3.31 -17.52 -13.00
C ALA A 292 -2.76 -18.78 -12.31
N TRP A 293 -3.60 -19.79 -12.09
CA TRP A 293 -3.18 -21.07 -11.52
C TRP A 293 -2.21 -21.81 -12.42
N ALA A 294 -2.46 -21.87 -13.74
CA ALA A 294 -1.59 -22.55 -14.69
C ALA A 294 -0.17 -21.98 -14.67
N ASP A 295 -0.05 -20.65 -14.75
CA ASP A 295 1.21 -19.95 -14.94
C ASP A 295 1.91 -19.58 -13.61
N TYR A 296 1.16 -19.26 -12.54
CA TYR A 296 1.69 -18.74 -11.29
C TYR A 296 1.30 -19.56 -10.04
N GLY A 297 0.56 -20.66 -10.20
CA GLY A 297 0.23 -21.55 -9.10
C GLY A 297 1.45 -22.35 -8.64
N GLU A 298 1.68 -22.44 -7.33
CA GLU A 298 2.71 -23.29 -6.72
C GLU A 298 2.13 -24.16 -5.61
N VAL A 299 2.65 -25.40 -5.50
CA VAL A 299 2.32 -26.32 -4.40
C VAL A 299 3.63 -26.87 -3.82
N ILE A 300 3.86 -26.59 -2.54
CA ILE A 300 5.09 -26.87 -1.83
C ILE A 300 4.75 -27.75 -0.62
N VAL A 301 5.33 -28.96 -0.56
CA VAL A 301 5.23 -29.86 0.56
C VAL A 301 6.51 -29.78 1.37
N CYS A 302 6.40 -29.47 2.64
CA CYS A 302 7.48 -29.28 3.61
C CYS A 302 7.55 -30.45 4.59
N ASP A 303 8.72 -30.68 5.16
CA ASP A 303 8.93 -31.75 6.14
C ASP A 303 8.32 -31.39 7.52
N ASP A 304 8.34 -30.08 7.87
CA ASP A 304 7.87 -29.58 9.17
C ASP A 304 7.40 -28.11 9.11
N GLU A 305 6.83 -27.61 10.20
CA GLU A 305 6.35 -26.22 10.33
C GLU A 305 7.49 -25.18 10.19
N ALA A 306 8.70 -25.51 10.66
CA ALA A 306 9.84 -24.61 10.52
C ALA A 306 10.27 -24.45 9.05
N GLU A 307 10.15 -25.49 8.24
CA GLU A 307 10.36 -25.41 6.80
C GLU A 307 9.23 -24.63 6.12
N MET A 308 7.97 -24.83 6.55
CA MET A 308 6.84 -24.04 6.07
C MET A 308 7.05 -22.53 6.30
N VAL A 309 7.54 -22.13 7.48
CA VAL A 309 7.91 -20.74 7.80
C VAL A 309 9.00 -20.23 6.87
N ARG A 310 10.08 -21.01 6.64
CA ARG A 310 11.17 -20.60 5.75
C ARG A 310 10.69 -20.38 4.31
N GLU A 311 9.83 -21.27 3.82
CA GLU A 311 9.25 -21.15 2.49
C GLU A 311 8.28 -19.98 2.40
N ALA A 312 7.45 -19.72 3.42
CA ALA A 312 6.58 -18.54 3.50
C ALA A 312 7.38 -17.23 3.44
N ASP A 313 8.45 -17.13 4.23
CA ASP A 313 9.36 -15.97 4.22
C ASP A 313 10.12 -15.80 2.88
N ARG A 314 10.40 -16.91 2.16
CA ARG A 314 10.98 -16.88 0.82
C ARG A 314 10.01 -16.32 -0.22
N VAL A 315 8.74 -16.73 -0.14
CA VAL A 315 7.66 -16.23 -1.01
C VAL A 315 7.39 -14.77 -0.70
N ALA A 316 7.27 -14.42 0.58
CA ALA A 316 6.99 -13.05 1.06
C ALA A 316 5.74 -12.44 0.42
N SER A 317 4.62 -13.19 0.46
CA SER A 317 3.34 -12.82 -0.16
C SER A 317 2.64 -11.67 0.59
N GLU A 318 1.86 -10.89 -0.11
CA GLU A 318 1.01 -9.86 0.50
C GLU A 318 -0.09 -10.47 1.39
N HIS A 319 -0.76 -11.53 0.95
CA HIS A 319 -1.76 -12.25 1.71
C HIS A 319 -1.19 -13.60 2.16
N VAL A 320 -1.22 -13.88 3.45
CA VAL A 320 -0.82 -15.19 4.00
C VAL A 320 -1.94 -15.71 4.90
N GLN A 321 -2.64 -16.73 4.43
CA GLN A 321 -3.69 -17.40 5.20
C GLN A 321 -3.12 -18.65 5.86
N VAL A 322 -3.27 -18.77 7.18
CA VAL A 322 -2.74 -19.86 7.99
C VAL A 322 -3.89 -20.71 8.52
N MET A 323 -4.03 -21.93 8.03
CA MET A 323 -5.06 -22.88 8.40
C MET A 323 -4.41 -24.16 8.94
N THR A 324 -3.72 -24.02 10.06
CA THR A 324 -3.03 -25.10 10.75
C THR A 324 -3.60 -25.30 12.15
N ARG A 325 -3.20 -26.37 12.80
CA ARG A 325 -3.58 -26.68 14.18
C ARG A 325 -3.15 -25.57 15.15
N ASP A 326 -1.97 -24.98 14.93
CA ASP A 326 -1.42 -23.87 15.72
C ASP A 326 -1.09 -22.66 14.82
N PRO A 327 -2.09 -21.80 14.51
CA PRO A 327 -1.83 -20.59 13.72
C PRO A 327 -0.92 -19.58 14.43
N ASP A 328 -0.89 -19.57 15.77
CA ASP A 328 -0.09 -18.64 16.55
C ASP A 328 1.41 -18.96 16.44
N TYR A 329 1.79 -20.21 16.18
CA TYR A 329 3.17 -20.55 15.81
C TYR A 329 3.63 -19.74 14.59
N PHE A 330 2.82 -19.67 13.55
CA PHE A 330 3.13 -18.92 12.32
C PHE A 330 3.09 -17.41 12.54
N LEU A 331 2.14 -16.90 13.33
CA LEU A 331 2.09 -15.49 13.74
C LEU A 331 3.40 -15.04 14.40
N ASN A 332 3.99 -15.89 15.22
CA ASN A 332 5.21 -15.56 15.97
C ASN A 332 6.51 -15.78 15.18
N ASN A 333 6.49 -16.57 14.10
CA ASN A 333 7.71 -16.98 13.40
C ASN A 333 7.85 -16.42 11.98
N ILE A 334 6.75 -16.18 11.23
CA ILE A 334 6.82 -15.56 9.91
C ILE A 334 7.14 -14.06 10.06
N LYS A 335 8.01 -13.55 9.19
CA LYS A 335 8.49 -12.17 9.22
C LYS A 335 8.12 -11.36 7.98
N ASN A 336 7.89 -12.04 6.85
CA ASN A 336 7.72 -11.41 5.55
C ASN A 336 6.30 -11.65 5.00
N TYR A 337 5.36 -10.79 5.38
CA TYR A 337 3.97 -10.83 4.92
C TYR A 337 3.35 -9.43 4.87
N GLY A 338 2.34 -9.26 4.04
CA GLY A 338 1.53 -8.04 4.06
C GLY A 338 0.47 -8.10 5.16
N SER A 339 -0.33 -9.16 5.19
CA SER A 339 -1.33 -9.45 6.22
C SER A 339 -1.45 -10.95 6.47
N LEU A 340 -1.66 -11.35 7.73
CA LEU A 340 -1.95 -12.73 8.16
C LEU A 340 -3.44 -12.92 8.43
N PHE A 341 -3.98 -14.07 7.99
CA PHE A 341 -5.35 -14.50 8.22
C PHE A 341 -5.27 -15.83 9.00
N LEU A 342 -5.60 -15.80 10.30
CA LEU A 342 -5.29 -16.88 11.23
C LEU A 342 -6.50 -17.77 11.52
N GLY A 343 -6.40 -19.02 11.12
CA GLY A 343 -7.41 -20.05 11.31
C GLY A 343 -8.43 -20.14 10.16
N PRO A 344 -9.16 -21.25 10.08
CA PRO A 344 -10.09 -21.53 8.96
C PRO A 344 -11.42 -20.76 9.05
N ARG A 345 -11.68 -20.00 10.12
CA ARG A 345 -12.89 -19.17 10.27
C ARG A 345 -12.76 -17.77 9.69
N THR A 346 -11.60 -17.41 9.20
CA THR A 346 -11.35 -16.18 8.46
C THR A 346 -10.74 -16.51 7.11
N ASN A 347 -10.74 -15.54 6.20
CA ASN A 347 -10.06 -15.65 4.92
C ASN A 347 -9.69 -14.26 4.38
N VAL A 348 -9.00 -14.23 3.25
CA VAL A 348 -8.57 -13.00 2.58
C VAL A 348 -9.77 -12.12 2.22
N ALA A 349 -10.86 -12.71 1.69
CA ALA A 349 -12.04 -11.95 1.28
C ALA A 349 -12.71 -11.18 2.44
N TYR A 350 -12.66 -11.69 3.67
CA TYR A 350 -13.15 -10.95 4.84
C TYR A 350 -12.29 -9.71 5.11
N GLY A 351 -10.97 -9.85 5.04
CA GLY A 351 -10.03 -8.73 5.14
C GLY A 351 -10.22 -7.71 4.03
N ASP A 352 -10.41 -8.18 2.82
CA ASP A 352 -10.60 -7.35 1.63
C ASP A 352 -11.87 -6.50 1.67
N LYS A 353 -12.92 -6.96 2.35
CA LYS A 353 -14.25 -6.35 2.21
C LYS A 353 -14.78 -5.71 3.48
N VAL A 354 -14.69 -6.39 4.64
CA VAL A 354 -15.58 -6.02 5.76
C VAL A 354 -14.96 -6.04 7.15
N ILE A 355 -13.86 -6.76 7.42
CA ILE A 355 -13.39 -7.04 8.79
C ILE A 355 -12.68 -5.84 9.45
N GLY A 356 -12.09 -4.96 8.64
CA GLY A 356 -11.46 -3.72 9.11
C GLY A 356 -9.95 -3.61 8.89
N THR A 357 -9.23 -4.71 8.65
CA THR A 357 -7.84 -4.68 8.20
C THR A 357 -7.74 -4.10 6.78
N ASN A 358 -6.60 -3.49 6.45
CA ASN A 358 -6.43 -2.85 5.15
C ASN A 358 -5.95 -3.85 4.10
N HIS A 359 -6.59 -3.87 2.94
CA HIS A 359 -6.26 -4.77 1.84
C HIS A 359 -5.23 -4.21 0.84
N THR A 360 -4.82 -2.96 1.00
CA THR A 360 -3.75 -2.41 0.17
C THR A 360 -2.42 -2.89 0.73
N LEU A 361 -1.89 -3.94 0.15
CA LEU A 361 -0.77 -4.72 0.67
C LEU A 361 0.42 -4.73 -0.30
N PRO A 362 1.64 -4.99 0.19
CA PRO A 362 2.84 -4.97 -0.63
C PRO A 362 3.00 -6.26 -1.46
N THR A 363 3.12 -6.11 -2.78
CA THR A 363 3.35 -7.22 -3.71
C THR A 363 4.81 -7.33 -4.15
N LYS A 364 5.14 -8.33 -4.97
CA LYS A 364 6.48 -8.54 -5.54
C LYS A 364 7.58 -8.57 -4.48
N LYS A 365 7.32 -9.26 -3.36
CA LYS A 365 8.22 -9.41 -2.22
C LYS A 365 8.51 -8.12 -1.45
N ALA A 366 7.76 -7.05 -1.66
CA ALA A 366 7.91 -5.83 -0.87
C ALA A 366 7.53 -6.02 0.60
N ALA A 367 6.83 -7.10 0.95
CA ALA A 367 6.57 -7.53 2.33
C ALA A 367 7.84 -7.74 3.18
N ARG A 368 9.03 -7.81 2.55
CA ARG A 368 10.33 -7.88 3.24
C ARG A 368 10.74 -6.58 3.93
N TYR A 369 10.17 -5.44 3.55
CA TYR A 369 10.56 -4.13 4.09
C TYR A 369 9.37 -3.21 4.40
N THR A 370 8.15 -3.58 4.04
CA THR A 370 6.95 -2.79 4.38
C THR A 370 5.76 -3.69 4.62
N GLY A 371 4.87 -3.28 5.52
CA GLY A 371 3.55 -3.87 5.69
C GLY A 371 2.50 -3.19 4.81
N GLY A 372 1.23 -3.51 5.03
CA GLY A 372 0.09 -2.92 4.36
C GLY A 372 -0.12 -1.44 4.66
N LEU A 373 -1.07 -0.84 3.95
CA LEU A 373 -1.54 0.50 4.24
C LEU A 373 -2.20 0.54 5.62
N TRP A 374 -1.86 1.53 6.39
CA TRP A 374 -2.40 1.78 7.73
C TRP A 374 -2.32 3.25 8.07
N VAL A 375 -2.93 3.67 9.17
CA VAL A 375 -3.00 5.08 9.56
C VAL A 375 -1.64 5.78 9.61
N GLY A 376 -0.59 5.08 10.04
CA GLY A 376 0.77 5.62 10.13
C GLY A 376 1.42 5.96 8.78
N LYS A 377 0.96 5.37 7.66
CA LYS A 377 1.46 5.73 6.32
C LYS A 377 1.11 7.16 5.92
N PHE A 378 0.08 7.74 6.51
CA PHE A 378 -0.36 9.12 6.29
C PHE A 378 0.26 10.11 7.27
N LEU A 379 1.12 9.65 8.17
CA LEU A 379 1.76 10.46 9.20
C LEU A 379 3.26 10.59 8.96
N LYS A 380 3.75 11.82 8.97
CA LYS A 380 5.19 12.11 8.99
C LYS A 380 5.64 12.14 10.45
N THR A 381 6.64 11.35 10.82
CA THR A 381 7.31 11.45 12.11
C THR A 381 8.40 12.51 12.00
N CYS A 382 8.12 13.70 12.52
CA CYS A 382 9.01 14.86 12.45
C CYS A 382 9.67 15.11 13.80
N THR A 383 11.00 15.08 13.82
CA THR A 383 11.78 15.30 15.03
C THR A 383 12.01 16.79 15.30
N TYR A 384 12.20 17.14 16.57
CA TYR A 384 12.66 18.44 17.00
C TYR A 384 13.64 18.32 18.17
N GLN A 385 14.44 19.35 18.38
CA GLN A 385 15.40 19.44 19.49
C GLN A 385 15.34 20.81 20.13
N LYS A 386 15.53 20.85 21.47
CA LYS A 386 15.67 22.07 22.26
C LYS A 386 16.90 21.94 23.15
N VAL A 387 17.68 23.00 23.28
CA VAL A 387 18.72 23.11 24.28
C VAL A 387 18.32 24.26 25.22
N LEU A 388 18.07 23.95 26.49
CA LEU A 388 17.35 24.79 27.41
C LEU A 388 18.30 25.63 28.31
N THR A 389 19.57 25.22 28.44
CA THR A 389 20.53 25.90 29.29
C THR A 389 21.79 26.28 28.55
N ASP A 390 22.49 27.31 29.05
CA ASP A 390 23.74 27.79 28.50
C ASP A 390 24.86 26.75 28.66
N GLU A 391 24.89 26.04 29.78
CA GLU A 391 25.84 24.97 30.06
C GLU A 391 25.67 23.80 29.07
N ALA A 392 24.44 23.39 28.83
CA ALA A 392 24.13 22.34 27.85
C ALA A 392 24.53 22.76 26.42
N SER A 393 24.25 24.02 26.06
CA SER A 393 24.62 24.55 24.74
C SER A 393 26.14 24.60 24.56
N ALA A 394 26.88 25.02 25.58
CA ALA A 394 28.35 25.06 25.54
C ALA A 394 28.93 23.63 25.44
N MET A 395 28.44 22.71 26.27
CA MET A 395 28.92 21.33 26.29
C MET A 395 28.69 20.66 24.94
N ILE A 396 27.46 20.70 24.40
CA ILE A 396 27.11 20.13 23.08
C ILE A 396 27.95 20.78 21.98
N GLY A 397 28.12 22.10 22.06
CA GLY A 397 28.91 22.86 21.09
C GLY A 397 30.36 22.38 20.99
N GLU A 398 31.02 22.04 22.11
CA GLU A 398 32.37 21.49 22.09
C GLU A 398 32.49 20.15 21.38
N TYR A 399 31.57 19.22 21.66
CA TYR A 399 31.54 17.91 20.95
C TYR A 399 31.25 18.12 19.48
N CYS A 400 30.25 18.95 19.15
CA CYS A 400 29.86 19.25 17.78
C CYS A 400 31.03 19.86 16.99
N SER A 401 31.72 20.86 17.54
CA SER A 401 32.88 21.47 16.88
C SER A 401 33.97 20.48 16.55
N ARG A 402 34.36 19.64 17.53
CA ARG A 402 35.39 18.60 17.28
C ARG A 402 35.01 17.60 16.21
N LEU A 403 33.75 17.14 16.22
CA LEU A 403 33.25 16.21 15.19
C LEU A 403 33.19 16.86 13.80
N CYS A 404 32.70 18.11 13.72
CA CYS A 404 32.70 18.86 12.45
C CYS A 404 34.10 19.05 11.88
N MET A 405 35.09 19.35 12.75
CA MET A 405 36.49 19.47 12.31
C MET A 405 37.06 18.14 11.84
N LEU A 406 36.72 17.03 12.51
CA LEU A 406 37.12 15.68 12.06
C LEU A 406 36.60 15.36 10.66
N GLU A 407 35.42 15.85 10.31
CA GLU A 407 34.79 15.69 8.99
C GLU A 407 35.21 16.78 7.98
N GLY A 408 35.97 17.79 8.41
CA GLY A 408 36.37 18.92 7.57
C GLY A 408 35.28 20.01 7.37
N PHE A 409 34.18 19.95 8.14
CA PHE A 409 33.09 20.93 8.07
C PHE A 409 33.39 22.18 8.94
N VAL A 410 34.28 23.02 8.47
CA VAL A 410 34.76 24.22 9.22
C VAL A 410 33.61 25.17 9.58
N ALA A 411 32.69 25.44 8.63
CA ALA A 411 31.55 26.34 8.90
C ALA A 411 30.57 25.75 9.93
N HIS A 412 30.36 24.42 9.93
CA HIS A 412 29.57 23.74 10.95
C HIS A 412 30.26 23.81 12.34
N ALA A 413 31.57 23.60 12.36
CA ALA A 413 32.34 23.78 13.59
C ALA A 413 32.19 25.21 14.16
N GLU A 414 32.19 26.22 13.29
CA GLU A 414 32.01 27.62 13.71
C GLU A 414 30.60 27.92 14.25
N GLN A 415 29.57 27.25 13.70
CA GLN A 415 28.20 27.30 14.28
C GLN A 415 28.21 26.81 15.75
N ALA A 416 28.97 25.79 16.08
CA ALA A 416 29.14 25.27 17.41
C ALA A 416 30.00 26.23 18.26
N ASN A 417 31.14 26.68 17.76
CA ASN A 417 32.09 27.55 18.45
C ASN A 417 31.47 28.88 18.89
N VAL A 418 30.63 29.48 18.05
CA VAL A 418 29.96 30.72 18.42
C VAL A 418 29.03 30.56 19.65
N ARG A 419 28.43 29.36 19.80
CA ARG A 419 27.61 29.02 20.97
C ARG A 419 28.45 28.75 22.19
N VAL A 420 29.59 28.09 22.08
CA VAL A 420 30.56 27.88 23.17
C VAL A 420 31.09 29.22 23.68
N ARG A 421 31.42 30.16 22.77
CA ARG A 421 31.84 31.51 23.17
C ARG A 421 30.71 32.27 23.87
N ARG A 422 29.50 32.26 23.30
CA ARG A 422 28.38 33.06 23.76
C ARG A 422 27.77 32.57 25.07
N TYR A 423 27.53 31.26 25.15
CA TYR A 423 26.83 30.65 26.27
C TYR A 423 27.78 30.02 27.30
N GLY A 424 28.95 29.53 26.86
CA GLY A 424 29.95 28.98 27.77
C GLY A 424 30.96 29.98 28.30
N GLY A 425 30.98 31.22 27.82
CA GLY A 425 31.92 32.25 28.20
C GLY A 425 33.39 31.90 27.90
N ARG A 426 33.63 30.94 26.99
CA ARG A 426 34.96 30.40 26.69
C ARG A 426 35.55 31.08 25.46
N ASN A 427 36.86 31.38 25.52
CA ASN A 427 37.58 31.94 24.38
C ASN A 427 37.99 30.79 23.40
N VAL A 428 37.08 30.40 22.53
CA VAL A 428 37.36 29.43 21.47
C VAL A 428 37.70 30.20 20.20
N PRO A 429 38.86 29.91 19.55
CA PRO A 429 39.24 30.58 18.31
C PRO A 429 38.25 30.21 17.17
N TYR A 430 38.21 31.06 16.14
CA TYR A 430 37.46 30.75 14.92
C TYR A 430 38.01 29.48 14.29
N ALA A 431 37.08 28.62 13.80
CA ALA A 431 37.46 27.40 13.13
C ALA A 431 38.23 27.74 11.83
N GLN A 432 39.33 27.02 11.60
CA GLN A 432 40.17 27.15 10.41
C GLN A 432 40.29 25.78 9.73
N ALA A 433 40.36 25.77 8.42
CA ALA A 433 40.63 24.54 7.70
C ALA A 433 41.97 23.95 8.15
N ALA A 434 42.04 22.62 8.28
CA ALA A 434 43.31 21.95 8.43
C ALA A 434 44.17 22.20 7.16
N GLU A 435 45.44 22.57 7.35
CA GLU A 435 46.37 22.72 6.25
C GLU A 435 46.63 21.40 5.54
#